data_6ad2f8afadd08ee54f5b72bf7a80aefc
#
_entry.id   6ad2f8afadd08ee54f5b72bf7a80aefc
#
_cell.length_a   1.000
_cell.length_b   1.000
_cell.length_c   1.000
_cell.angle_alpha   90.00
_cell.angle_beta   90.00
_cell.angle_gamma   90.00
#
_symmetry.space_group_name_H-M   'P 1'
#
loop_
_entity.id
_entity.type
_entity.pdbx_description
1 polymer ?
#
loop_
_entity_poly.entity_id
_entity_poly.type
_entity_poly.pdbx_seq_one_letter_code
_entity_poly.pdbx_strand_id
1 'polypeptide(L)'
;MENDIEKNDSQAEEPAVDLHAVNEASSGNTDAVSPPVVSEEIGSSPAAGESIEAWKDALNSRSTAVPEKTIIPTAQAHANKPTVTRRTFVKGTFWTGLGVTLLGFVGIFLDFFWPRGVEKFAGPYPVGNIADYKPGGPPVAFKAAQTWIVYLDPNDTREAAGSGAEGLLALWQKCPHLGCAVPWRGGFNFNGEDGWFRCPCHGSTYTKAGYRIFGPAPRSMDTFELTVDAQGNLTVHTDRVTPGAEDNSSQIERAKKVDELEAS
;
A
#
# COMPACT_ATOMS: atom_id res chain seq x y z
N MET A 1 21.10 33.20 -54.44
CA MET A 1 20.17 32.07 -54.48
C MET A 1 19.75 31.84 -53.04
N GLU A 2 18.71 32.60 -52.67
CA GLU A 2 18.01 32.49 -51.40
C GLU A 2 17.20 31.21 -51.42
N ASN A 3 17.26 30.42 -50.38
CA ASN A 3 16.28 29.37 -50.11
C ASN A 3 15.73 29.57 -48.71
N ASP A 4 14.49 29.99 -48.71
CA ASP A 4 13.58 30.12 -47.59
C ASP A 4 13.41 28.75 -46.86
N ILE A 5 13.67 28.73 -45.56
CA ILE A 5 13.27 27.61 -44.69
C ILE A 5 12.04 28.05 -43.89
N GLU A 6 10.92 27.56 -44.34
CA GLU A 6 9.58 27.69 -43.79
C GLU A 6 9.50 27.17 -42.35
N LYS A 7 9.18 28.07 -41.44
CA LYS A 7 8.84 27.72 -40.05
C LYS A 7 7.48 27.03 -40.02
N ASN A 8 7.45 25.78 -39.65
CA ASN A 8 6.22 25.07 -39.31
C ASN A 8 6.02 25.09 -37.79
N ASP A 9 5.34 26.13 -37.30
CA ASP A 9 4.81 26.23 -35.93
C ASP A 9 3.48 25.46 -35.86
N SER A 10 3.50 24.18 -35.54
CA SER A 10 2.33 23.45 -35.13
C SER A 10 2.23 23.48 -33.61
N GLN A 11 1.51 24.50 -33.11
CA GLN A 11 1.02 24.55 -31.73
C GLN A 11 -0.04 23.47 -31.56
N ALA A 12 0.25 22.48 -30.75
CA ALA A 12 -0.75 21.54 -30.24
C ALA A 12 -1.44 22.20 -29.05
N GLU A 13 -2.67 22.64 -29.25
CA GLU A 13 -3.57 23.08 -28.17
C GLU A 13 -3.94 21.89 -27.28
N GLU A 14 -3.59 21.97 -26.02
CA GLU A 14 -4.15 21.11 -24.98
C GLU A 14 -5.60 21.52 -24.69
N PRO A 15 -6.56 20.57 -24.60
CA PRO A 15 -7.91 20.91 -24.18
C PRO A 15 -7.94 21.22 -22.67
N ALA A 16 -8.37 22.43 -22.35
CA ALA A 16 -8.67 22.86 -21.00
C ALA A 16 -9.80 22.01 -20.41
N VAL A 17 -9.52 21.31 -19.32
CA VAL A 17 -10.52 20.58 -18.54
C VAL A 17 -11.28 21.58 -17.65
N ASP A 18 -12.57 21.75 -17.94
CA ASP A 18 -13.51 22.57 -17.17
C ASP A 18 -13.82 21.92 -15.82
N LEU A 19 -13.37 22.54 -14.73
CA LEU A 19 -13.49 22.07 -13.35
C LEU A 19 -14.79 22.49 -12.65
N HIS A 20 -15.83 22.94 -13.39
CA HIS A 20 -17.06 23.45 -12.79
C HIS A 20 -18.33 22.58 -12.90
N ALA A 21 -18.23 21.31 -13.27
CA ALA A 21 -19.40 20.45 -13.46
C ALA A 21 -19.46 19.24 -12.51
N VAL A 22 -19.17 19.40 -11.23
CA VAL A 22 -19.49 18.35 -10.22
C VAL A 22 -19.95 19.00 -8.92
N ASN A 23 -21.12 19.67 -8.95
CA ASN A 23 -21.78 20.00 -7.68
C ASN A 23 -23.28 20.34 -7.84
N GLU A 24 -24.06 19.48 -8.49
CA GLU A 24 -25.53 19.53 -8.40
C GLU A 24 -26.11 18.14 -8.67
N ALA A 25 -26.15 17.28 -7.65
CA ALA A 25 -27.11 16.17 -7.55
C ALA A 25 -27.03 15.51 -6.17
N SER A 26 -27.55 16.12 -5.13
CA SER A 26 -28.07 15.42 -3.95
C SER A 26 -28.96 16.33 -3.12
N SER A 27 -30.16 16.55 -3.62
CA SER A 27 -31.30 17.07 -2.85
C SER A 27 -32.47 16.15 -3.14
N GLY A 28 -32.55 15.04 -2.44
CA GLY A 28 -33.60 14.02 -2.49
C GLY A 28 -34.17 13.81 -1.10
N ASN A 29 -35.21 14.53 -0.82
CA ASN A 29 -36.44 14.15 -0.10
C ASN A 29 -36.28 13.18 1.06
N THR A 30 -36.18 13.68 2.29
CA THR A 30 -36.47 12.94 3.50
C THR A 30 -37.90 13.28 3.94
N ASP A 31 -38.87 12.48 3.47
CA ASP A 31 -40.20 12.44 4.06
C ASP A 31 -40.09 11.81 5.47
N ALA A 32 -40.14 12.67 6.48
CA ALA A 32 -40.25 12.30 7.87
C ALA A 32 -41.69 11.79 8.13
N VAL A 33 -41.80 10.46 8.18
CA VAL A 33 -43.02 9.80 8.70
C VAL A 33 -43.01 9.95 10.21
N SER A 34 -43.83 10.84 10.72
CA SER A 34 -44.14 10.96 12.14
C SER A 34 -44.94 9.73 12.61
N PRO A 35 -44.65 9.15 13.77
CA PRO A 35 -45.45 8.08 14.33
C PRO A 35 -46.82 8.63 14.81
N PRO A 36 -47.88 7.79 14.80
CA PRO A 36 -49.23 8.23 15.24
C PRO A 36 -49.23 8.50 16.74
N VAL A 37 -49.74 9.66 17.09
CA VAL A 37 -50.03 10.06 18.45
C VAL A 37 -51.24 9.24 18.92
N VAL A 38 -51.02 8.28 19.82
CA VAL A 38 -52.08 7.62 20.56
C VAL A 38 -52.50 8.56 21.70
N SER A 39 -53.64 9.21 21.52
CA SER A 39 -54.30 9.94 22.60
C SER A 39 -54.90 8.96 23.59
N GLU A 40 -54.21 8.69 24.70
CA GLU A 40 -54.78 8.05 25.87
C GLU A 40 -55.68 9.08 26.55
N GLU A 41 -56.99 8.79 26.56
CA GLU A 41 -57.95 9.50 27.36
C GLU A 41 -57.63 9.31 28.85
N ILE A 42 -57.22 10.39 29.49
CA ILE A 42 -57.06 10.44 30.96
C ILE A 42 -58.45 10.40 31.57
N GLY A 43 -58.83 9.19 32.03
CA GLY A 43 -60.01 9.01 32.83
C GLY A 43 -59.96 9.88 34.09
N SER A 44 -61.05 10.58 34.31
CA SER A 44 -61.29 11.50 35.40
C SER A 44 -60.90 10.93 36.77
N SER A 45 -60.13 11.74 37.51
CA SER A 45 -59.77 11.52 38.91
C SER A 45 -61.02 11.38 39.80
N PRO A 46 -61.17 10.36 40.61
CA PRO A 46 -62.22 10.30 41.61
C PRO A 46 -61.98 11.31 42.74
N ALA A 47 -63.06 11.90 43.19
CA ALA A 47 -63.11 12.93 44.22
C ALA A 47 -62.43 12.55 45.53
N ALA A 48 -61.71 13.47 46.12
CA ALA A 48 -61.15 13.39 47.47
C ALA A 48 -62.25 13.25 48.48
N GLY A 49 -62.27 12.12 49.22
CA GLY A 49 -63.21 11.94 50.34
C GLY A 49 -63.37 10.56 50.93
N GLU A 50 -62.62 9.55 50.46
CA GLU A 50 -62.69 8.27 51.17
C GLU A 50 -61.56 8.14 52.20
N SER A 51 -62.01 7.98 53.46
CA SER A 51 -61.16 7.93 54.64
C SER A 51 -60.19 6.72 54.58
N ILE A 52 -58.98 6.91 55.07
CA ILE A 52 -57.90 5.91 55.20
C ILE A 52 -58.40 4.65 56.00
N GLU A 53 -59.45 4.79 56.75
CA GLU A 53 -60.06 3.67 57.54
C GLU A 53 -60.76 2.64 56.65
N ALA A 54 -61.42 3.05 55.55
CA ALA A 54 -62.03 2.09 54.60
C ALA A 54 -61.03 1.20 53.89
N TRP A 55 -59.81 1.71 53.65
CA TRP A 55 -58.71 0.94 53.06
C TRP A 55 -58.11 -0.09 54.01
N LYS A 56 -58.03 0.20 55.31
CA LYS A 56 -57.57 -0.73 56.36
C LYS A 56 -58.50 -1.89 56.52
N ASP A 57 -59.82 -1.68 56.50
CA ASP A 57 -60.79 -2.74 56.59
C ASP A 57 -60.81 -3.65 55.36
N ALA A 58 -60.58 -3.12 54.17
CA ALA A 58 -60.48 -3.90 52.96
C ALA A 58 -59.19 -4.77 52.90
N LEU A 59 -58.10 -4.34 53.54
CA LEU A 59 -56.88 -5.12 53.66
C LEU A 59 -57.01 -6.24 54.73
N ASN A 60 -57.73 -5.98 55.81
CA ASN A 60 -57.84 -6.94 56.89
C ASN A 60 -58.85 -8.07 56.57
N SER A 61 -59.88 -7.84 55.77
CA SER A 61 -60.83 -8.84 55.30
C SER A 61 -60.23 -9.85 54.28
N ARG A 62 -59.09 -9.53 53.64
CA ARG A 62 -58.39 -10.44 52.75
C ARG A 62 -57.46 -11.43 53.46
N SER A 63 -57.27 -11.30 54.79
CA SER A 63 -56.25 -12.07 55.50
C SER A 63 -56.82 -13.39 56.15
N THR A 64 -58.06 -13.73 55.99
CA THR A 64 -58.64 -14.88 56.71
C THR A 64 -59.21 -16.02 55.88
N ALA A 65 -58.75 -16.11 54.58
CA ALA A 65 -59.14 -17.29 53.81
C ALA A 65 -57.88 -17.85 53.09
N VAL A 66 -57.01 -18.53 53.82
CA VAL A 66 -56.04 -19.43 53.25
C VAL A 66 -56.68 -20.81 53.19
N PRO A 67 -57.06 -21.35 52.03
CA PRO A 67 -57.48 -22.76 51.97
C PRO A 67 -56.23 -23.61 52.14
N GLU A 68 -56.32 -24.52 53.11
CA GLU A 68 -55.35 -25.60 53.38
C GLU A 68 -55.13 -26.39 52.08
N LYS A 69 -53.96 -26.19 51.48
CA LYS A 69 -53.56 -26.83 50.22
C LYS A 69 -53.20 -28.29 50.51
N THR A 70 -54.07 -29.18 50.15
CA THR A 70 -53.83 -30.62 50.09
C THR A 70 -52.60 -30.90 49.26
N ILE A 71 -51.53 -31.38 49.89
CA ILE A 71 -50.30 -31.77 49.24
C ILE A 71 -50.52 -33.09 48.54
N ILE A 72 -50.72 -33.08 47.25
CA ILE A 72 -50.64 -34.28 46.41
C ILE A 72 -49.17 -34.41 46.01
N PRO A 73 -48.44 -35.45 46.36
CA PRO A 73 -47.09 -35.67 45.88
C PRO A 73 -47.14 -36.23 44.47
N THR A 74 -47.18 -35.37 43.48
CA THR A 74 -46.93 -35.78 42.12
C THR A 74 -45.45 -35.61 41.86
N ALA A 75 -44.69 -36.68 42.05
CA ALA A 75 -43.32 -36.80 41.55
C ALA A 75 -43.37 -36.88 40.02
N GLN A 76 -43.37 -35.74 39.37
CA GLN A 76 -43.01 -35.67 37.97
C GLN A 76 -41.63 -35.02 37.86
N ALA A 77 -40.65 -35.87 37.56
CA ALA A 77 -39.34 -35.44 37.11
C ALA A 77 -39.50 -34.64 35.82
N HIS A 78 -39.78 -33.36 35.94
CA HIS A 78 -39.61 -32.44 34.80
C HIS A 78 -38.12 -32.35 34.50
N ALA A 79 -37.71 -33.07 33.46
CA ALA A 79 -36.43 -32.86 32.84
C ALA A 79 -36.21 -31.33 32.71
N ASN A 80 -35.17 -30.86 33.35
CA ASN A 80 -34.82 -29.46 33.48
C ASN A 80 -34.46 -28.93 32.05
N LYS A 81 -35.51 -28.59 31.29
CA LYS A 81 -35.28 -27.90 29.99
C LYS A 81 -34.78 -26.50 30.32
N PRO A 82 -33.61 -26.13 29.87
CA PRO A 82 -33.07 -24.80 30.15
C PRO A 82 -34.03 -23.75 29.57
N THR A 83 -34.74 -23.07 30.44
CA THR A 83 -35.63 -21.96 30.03
C THR A 83 -34.76 -20.75 29.75
N VAL A 84 -34.57 -20.46 28.46
CA VAL A 84 -33.84 -19.27 28.03
C VAL A 84 -34.71 -18.04 28.33
N THR A 85 -34.32 -17.23 29.29
CA THR A 85 -35.01 -15.97 29.58
C THR A 85 -34.72 -14.95 28.46
N ARG A 86 -35.66 -14.03 28.23
CA ARG A 86 -35.47 -12.95 27.22
C ARG A 86 -34.13 -12.21 27.40
N ARG A 87 -33.75 -11.92 28.66
CA ARG A 87 -32.49 -11.26 29.00
C ARG A 87 -31.28 -12.09 28.64
N THR A 88 -31.32 -13.40 28.90
CA THR A 88 -30.23 -14.32 28.57
C THR A 88 -30.10 -14.48 27.06
N PHE A 89 -31.22 -14.55 26.34
CA PHE A 89 -31.25 -14.61 24.89
C PHE A 89 -30.61 -13.37 24.26
N VAL A 90 -31.06 -12.16 24.65
CA VAL A 90 -30.50 -10.90 24.10
C VAL A 90 -29.01 -10.76 24.40
N LYS A 91 -28.57 -11.06 25.62
CA LYS A 91 -27.15 -11.05 25.96
C LYS A 91 -26.35 -12.08 25.14
N GLY A 92 -26.87 -13.29 25.01
CA GLY A 92 -26.23 -14.34 24.21
C GLY A 92 -26.08 -13.94 22.77
N THR A 93 -27.15 -13.46 22.13
CA THR A 93 -27.14 -13.01 20.74
C THR A 93 -26.16 -11.84 20.53
N PHE A 94 -26.14 -10.88 21.47
CA PHE A 94 -25.21 -9.74 21.39
C PHE A 94 -23.75 -10.20 21.46
N TRP A 95 -23.39 -11.02 22.43
CA TRP A 95 -22.00 -11.48 22.56
C TRP A 95 -21.58 -12.42 21.44
N THR A 96 -22.50 -13.26 20.94
CA THR A 96 -22.23 -14.13 19.80
C THR A 96 -22.04 -13.29 18.53
N GLY A 97 -22.93 -12.32 18.28
CA GLY A 97 -22.82 -11.42 17.15
C GLY A 97 -21.52 -10.61 17.18
N LEU A 98 -21.17 -10.05 18.32
CA LEU A 98 -19.91 -9.32 18.52
C LEU A 98 -18.70 -10.24 18.30
N GLY A 99 -18.73 -11.47 18.83
CA GLY A 99 -17.66 -12.45 18.65
C GLY A 99 -17.45 -12.83 17.20
N VAL A 100 -18.52 -13.13 16.47
CA VAL A 100 -18.45 -13.45 15.02
C VAL A 100 -17.91 -12.25 14.21
N THR A 101 -18.38 -11.04 14.53
CA THR A 101 -17.90 -9.83 13.85
C THR A 101 -16.41 -9.59 14.10
N LEU A 102 -15.96 -9.72 15.35
CA LEU A 102 -14.54 -9.56 15.69
C LEU A 102 -13.66 -10.63 15.03
N LEU A 103 -14.10 -11.89 15.05
CA LEU A 103 -13.37 -12.98 14.38
C LEU A 103 -13.29 -12.76 12.88
N GLY A 104 -14.40 -12.32 12.26
CA GLY A 104 -14.42 -11.96 10.83
C GLY A 104 -13.47 -10.81 10.51
N PHE A 105 -13.48 -9.76 11.32
CA PHE A 105 -12.58 -8.63 11.17
C PHE A 105 -11.11 -9.05 11.32
N VAL A 106 -10.78 -9.83 12.36
CA VAL A 106 -9.42 -10.35 12.56
C VAL A 106 -9.00 -11.24 11.39
N GLY A 107 -9.91 -12.10 10.90
CA GLY A 107 -9.64 -12.96 9.75
C GLY A 107 -9.29 -12.14 8.49
N ILE A 108 -10.13 -11.15 8.16
CA ILE A 108 -9.88 -10.25 7.01
C ILE A 108 -8.60 -9.45 7.21
N PHE A 109 -8.36 -8.95 8.43
CA PHE A 109 -7.16 -8.20 8.76
C PHE A 109 -5.89 -9.03 8.57
N LEU A 110 -5.86 -10.25 9.13
CA LEU A 110 -4.73 -11.16 8.96
C LEU A 110 -4.54 -11.56 7.50
N ASP A 111 -5.64 -11.78 6.76
CA ASP A 111 -5.61 -12.08 5.34
C ASP A 111 -5.02 -10.94 4.51
N PHE A 112 -5.40 -9.70 4.81
CA PHE A 112 -4.90 -8.51 4.13
C PHE A 112 -3.42 -8.26 4.41
N PHE A 113 -2.97 -8.45 5.65
CA PHE A 113 -1.56 -8.25 6.03
C PHE A 113 -0.68 -9.48 5.82
N TRP A 114 -1.28 -10.63 5.48
CA TRP A 114 -0.48 -11.81 5.20
C TRP A 114 0.27 -11.63 3.87
N PRO A 115 1.59 -11.72 3.84
CA PRO A 115 2.38 -11.54 2.62
C PRO A 115 2.12 -12.68 1.64
N ARG A 116 1.06 -12.56 0.83
CA ARG A 116 0.74 -13.53 -0.22
C ARG A 116 1.57 -13.22 -1.45
N GLY A 117 2.37 -14.21 -1.86
CA GLY A 117 3.00 -14.19 -3.17
C GLY A 117 3.83 -12.94 -3.42
N VAL A 118 4.45 -12.36 -2.38
CA VAL A 118 5.58 -11.47 -2.62
C VAL A 118 6.61 -12.39 -3.26
N GLU A 119 6.56 -12.47 -4.59
CA GLU A 119 7.69 -12.99 -5.33
C GLU A 119 8.89 -12.27 -4.74
N LYS A 120 9.80 -13.04 -4.18
CA LYS A 120 10.96 -12.47 -3.51
C LYS A 120 11.61 -11.57 -4.55
N PHE A 121 11.55 -10.26 -4.34
CA PHE A 121 12.29 -9.31 -5.18
C PHE A 121 13.78 -9.71 -5.26
N ALA A 122 14.26 -10.44 -4.26
CA ALA A 122 15.61 -10.95 -4.17
C ALA A 122 15.76 -12.32 -4.87
N GLY A 123 16.55 -12.37 -5.93
CA GLY A 123 16.87 -13.60 -6.67
C GLY A 123 17.62 -13.32 -7.96
N PRO A 124 17.98 -14.40 -8.69
CA PRO A 124 18.59 -14.28 -10.01
C PRO A 124 17.53 -13.90 -11.05
N TYR A 125 17.79 -12.84 -11.83
CA TYR A 125 16.97 -12.40 -12.96
C TYR A 125 17.78 -12.44 -14.25
N PRO A 126 17.33 -13.19 -15.28
CA PRO A 126 17.94 -13.12 -16.60
C PRO A 126 17.64 -11.77 -17.23
N VAL A 127 18.66 -11.11 -17.74
CA VAL A 127 18.58 -9.76 -18.32
C VAL A 127 18.99 -9.69 -19.78
N GLY A 128 19.09 -10.83 -20.46
CA GLY A 128 19.41 -10.93 -21.88
C GLY A 128 20.83 -11.46 -22.12
N ASN A 129 21.31 -11.31 -23.35
CA ASN A 129 22.65 -11.75 -23.75
C ASN A 129 23.59 -10.54 -23.80
N ILE A 130 24.87 -10.76 -23.52
CA ILE A 130 25.89 -9.71 -23.55
C ILE A 130 25.98 -9.02 -24.92
N ALA A 131 25.71 -9.77 -26.01
CA ALA A 131 25.70 -9.24 -27.37
C ALA A 131 24.59 -8.20 -27.62
N ASP A 132 23.57 -8.14 -26.77
CA ASP A 132 22.48 -7.15 -26.86
C ASP A 132 22.91 -5.77 -26.35
N TYR A 133 24.04 -5.70 -25.65
CA TYR A 133 24.54 -4.47 -25.04
C TYR A 133 25.72 -3.92 -25.84
N LYS A 134 25.73 -2.61 -26.06
CA LYS A 134 26.83 -1.91 -26.77
C LYS A 134 27.67 -1.13 -25.77
N PRO A 135 29.02 -1.25 -25.81
CA PRO A 135 29.90 -0.37 -25.03
C PRO A 135 29.54 1.10 -25.26
N GLY A 136 29.43 1.88 -24.18
CA GLY A 136 29.05 3.29 -24.25
C GLY A 136 27.58 3.57 -24.58
N GLY A 137 26.78 2.54 -24.89
CA GLY A 137 25.36 2.67 -25.20
C GLY A 137 24.52 3.23 -24.04
N PRO A 138 23.25 3.57 -24.30
CA PRO A 138 22.35 4.04 -23.22
C PRO A 138 22.05 2.91 -22.21
N PRO A 139 21.85 3.23 -20.93
CA PRO A 139 21.41 2.26 -19.92
C PRO A 139 20.10 1.58 -20.30
N VAL A 140 20.03 0.26 -20.07
CA VAL A 140 18.83 -0.56 -20.34
C VAL A 140 18.11 -0.86 -19.03
N ALA A 141 16.81 -0.55 -18.97
CA ALA A 141 15.99 -0.71 -17.77
C ALA A 141 15.33 -2.08 -17.70
N PHE A 142 15.52 -2.81 -16.60
CA PHE A 142 14.76 -4.01 -16.24
C PHE A 142 13.86 -3.73 -15.03
N LYS A 143 12.59 -3.45 -15.31
CA LYS A 143 11.64 -3.06 -14.26
C LYS A 143 11.36 -4.17 -13.26
N ALA A 144 11.30 -5.41 -13.70
CA ALA A 144 11.05 -6.57 -12.83
C ALA A 144 12.17 -6.75 -11.80
N ALA A 145 13.43 -6.53 -12.21
CA ALA A 145 14.61 -6.58 -11.34
C ALA A 145 14.94 -5.22 -10.70
N GLN A 146 14.17 -4.16 -11.00
CA GLN A 146 14.45 -2.78 -10.59
C GLN A 146 15.91 -2.37 -10.84
N THR A 147 16.46 -2.75 -12.00
CA THR A 147 17.88 -2.65 -12.33
C THR A 147 18.07 -1.91 -13.63
N TRP A 148 19.16 -1.15 -13.71
CA TRP A 148 19.75 -0.62 -14.93
C TRP A 148 20.96 -1.47 -15.30
N ILE A 149 21.02 -1.99 -16.52
CA ILE A 149 22.24 -2.58 -17.07
C ILE A 149 22.94 -1.52 -17.88
N VAL A 150 24.19 -1.30 -17.56
CA VAL A 150 25.05 -0.31 -18.18
C VAL A 150 26.28 -1.00 -18.71
N TYR A 151 26.64 -0.74 -19.99
CA TYR A 151 27.91 -1.16 -20.54
C TYR A 151 28.79 0.07 -20.74
N LEU A 152 29.83 0.20 -19.91
CA LEU A 152 30.73 1.34 -19.88
C LEU A 152 31.84 1.15 -20.91
N ASP A 153 32.21 2.26 -21.58
CA ASP A 153 33.28 2.30 -22.59
C ASP A 153 34.48 3.04 -22.00
N PRO A 154 35.65 2.40 -21.91
CA PRO A 154 36.87 3.05 -21.40
C PRO A 154 37.33 4.24 -22.22
N ASN A 155 36.88 4.32 -23.47
CA ASN A 155 37.20 5.45 -24.36
C ASN A 155 36.27 6.64 -24.16
N ASP A 156 35.19 6.49 -23.43
CA ASP A 156 34.28 7.60 -23.09
C ASP A 156 34.82 8.36 -21.86
N THR A 157 35.54 9.44 -22.15
CA THR A 157 36.23 10.25 -21.13
C THR A 157 35.34 11.30 -20.47
N ARG A 158 34.06 11.36 -20.86
CA ARG A 158 33.08 12.31 -20.26
C ARG A 158 32.84 12.01 -18.81
N GLU A 159 32.66 13.04 -17.98
CA GLU A 159 32.27 12.90 -16.58
C GLU A 159 30.92 12.18 -16.47
N ALA A 160 29.96 12.52 -17.34
CA ALA A 160 28.65 11.88 -17.41
C ALA A 160 28.72 10.36 -17.64
N ALA A 161 29.74 9.88 -18.37
CA ALA A 161 29.96 8.46 -18.61
C ALA A 161 30.55 7.71 -17.40
N GLY A 162 31.13 8.43 -16.44
CA GLY A 162 31.94 7.84 -15.38
C GLY A 162 33.35 7.57 -15.90
N SER A 163 34.08 8.62 -16.24
CA SER A 163 35.43 8.57 -16.85
C SER A 163 36.33 7.48 -16.28
N GLY A 164 36.87 6.64 -17.15
CA GLY A 164 37.77 5.53 -16.82
C GLY A 164 37.06 4.22 -16.42
N ALA A 165 35.75 4.18 -16.43
CA ALA A 165 34.99 2.96 -16.16
C ALA A 165 34.90 2.09 -17.41
N GLU A 166 35.10 0.79 -17.26
CA GLU A 166 35.04 -0.22 -18.34
C GLU A 166 34.22 -1.42 -17.90
N GLY A 167 33.35 -1.93 -18.76
CA GLY A 167 32.65 -3.18 -18.52
C GLY A 167 31.17 -3.03 -18.15
N LEU A 168 30.57 -4.14 -17.76
CA LEU A 168 29.15 -4.24 -17.41
C LEU A 168 28.91 -3.95 -15.92
N LEU A 169 27.82 -3.25 -15.66
CA LEU A 169 27.40 -2.87 -14.30
C LEU A 169 25.89 -2.95 -14.17
N ALA A 170 25.43 -3.56 -13.10
CA ALA A 170 24.02 -3.57 -12.73
C ALA A 170 23.76 -2.58 -11.59
N LEU A 171 23.08 -1.48 -11.88
CA LEU A 171 22.74 -0.45 -10.89
C LEU A 171 21.33 -0.64 -10.37
N TRP A 172 21.13 -0.56 -9.06
CA TRP A 172 19.79 -0.54 -8.51
C TRP A 172 19.09 0.77 -8.85
N GLN A 173 17.85 0.68 -9.35
CA GLN A 173 17.03 1.87 -9.71
C GLN A 173 16.60 2.70 -8.49
N LYS A 174 17.15 2.46 -7.33
CA LYS A 174 16.76 3.07 -6.05
C LYS A 174 17.78 4.12 -5.61
N CYS A 175 17.29 5.34 -5.35
CA CYS A 175 18.13 6.41 -4.84
C CYS A 175 18.60 6.14 -3.40
N PRO A 176 19.91 6.20 -3.11
CA PRO A 176 20.43 5.99 -1.75
C PRO A 176 20.00 7.06 -0.72
N HIS A 177 19.37 8.15 -1.15
CA HIS A 177 18.84 9.17 -0.24
C HIS A 177 17.60 8.66 0.52
N LEU A 178 16.49 8.46 -0.17
CA LEU A 178 15.19 8.05 0.42
C LEU A 178 14.46 7.00 -0.44
N GLY A 179 15.14 6.31 -1.32
CA GLY A 179 14.59 5.19 -2.05
C GLY A 179 13.75 5.52 -3.28
N CYS A 180 13.71 6.78 -3.75
CA CYS A 180 13.01 7.13 -4.98
C CYS A 180 13.61 6.41 -6.19
N ALA A 181 12.78 6.09 -7.20
CA ALA A 181 13.28 5.56 -8.46
C ALA A 181 14.15 6.59 -9.18
N VAL A 182 15.30 6.16 -9.70
CA VAL A 182 16.25 7.01 -10.41
C VAL A 182 16.19 6.69 -11.89
N PRO A 183 15.52 7.50 -12.72
CA PRO A 183 15.47 7.32 -14.16
C PRO A 183 16.76 7.80 -14.82
N TRP A 184 17.09 7.17 -15.94
CA TRP A 184 18.06 7.69 -16.91
C TRP A 184 17.45 8.86 -17.68
N ARG A 185 18.19 9.95 -17.81
CA ARG A 185 17.82 11.17 -18.54
C ARG A 185 18.85 11.47 -19.62
N GLY A 186 18.70 10.84 -20.79
CA GLY A 186 19.66 10.97 -21.89
C GLY A 186 19.84 12.40 -22.41
N GLY A 187 18.79 13.21 -22.42
CA GLY A 187 18.82 14.62 -22.84
C GLY A 187 18.95 15.64 -21.71
N PHE A 188 19.18 15.18 -20.46
CA PHE A 188 19.41 16.10 -19.36
C PHE A 188 20.87 16.56 -19.35
N ASN A 189 21.06 17.88 -19.54
CA ASN A 189 22.38 18.51 -19.50
C ASN A 189 22.73 18.91 -18.06
N PHE A 190 23.86 18.47 -17.61
CA PHE A 190 24.46 18.88 -16.34
C PHE A 190 25.96 19.07 -16.54
N ASN A 191 26.49 20.17 -16.06
CA ASN A 191 27.90 20.53 -16.20
C ASN A 191 28.41 20.55 -17.67
N GLY A 192 27.52 20.86 -18.63
CA GLY A 192 27.86 20.92 -20.08
C GLY A 192 27.80 19.57 -20.80
N GLU A 193 27.46 18.49 -20.13
CA GLU A 193 27.35 17.14 -20.69
C GLU A 193 25.93 16.59 -20.55
N ASP A 194 25.53 15.79 -21.55
CA ASP A 194 24.24 15.11 -21.58
C ASP A 194 24.35 13.65 -21.11
N GLY A 195 23.25 13.14 -20.53
CA GLY A 195 23.13 11.73 -20.18
C GLY A 195 23.53 11.42 -18.76
N TRP A 196 22.58 11.58 -17.85
CA TRP A 196 22.75 11.38 -16.41
C TRP A 196 21.60 10.58 -15.81
N PHE A 197 21.89 9.85 -14.78
CA PHE A 197 20.85 9.40 -13.86
C PHE A 197 20.45 10.56 -12.95
N ARG A 198 19.14 10.85 -12.86
CA ARG A 198 18.64 11.94 -12.00
C ARG A 198 17.44 11.52 -11.20
N CYS A 199 17.57 11.61 -9.88
CA CYS A 199 16.47 11.38 -8.96
C CYS A 199 15.48 12.55 -9.01
N PRO A 200 14.17 12.29 -9.29
CA PRO A 200 13.19 13.37 -9.42
C PRO A 200 12.80 14.00 -8.07
N CYS A 201 13.03 13.30 -6.95
CA CYS A 201 12.58 13.75 -5.63
C CYS A 201 13.36 14.97 -5.13
N HIS A 202 14.71 14.90 -5.11
CA HIS A 202 15.57 15.97 -4.57
C HIS A 202 16.77 16.26 -5.48
N GLY A 203 16.74 15.79 -6.72
CA GLY A 203 17.72 16.15 -7.73
C GLY A 203 19.10 15.51 -7.61
N SER A 204 19.27 14.45 -6.79
CA SER A 204 20.54 13.71 -6.79
C SER A 204 20.87 13.21 -8.18
N THR A 205 22.06 13.53 -8.66
CA THR A 205 22.53 13.27 -10.04
C THR A 205 23.74 12.34 -10.00
N TYR A 206 23.72 11.36 -10.89
CA TYR A 206 24.76 10.33 -10.94
C TYR A 206 25.24 10.14 -12.39
N THR A 207 26.51 9.78 -12.52
CA THR A 207 27.10 9.37 -13.80
C THR A 207 26.46 8.09 -14.33
N LYS A 208 26.78 7.70 -15.56
CA LYS A 208 26.37 6.41 -16.12
C LYS A 208 26.90 5.22 -15.28
N ALA A 209 28.08 5.34 -14.66
CA ALA A 209 28.61 4.37 -13.70
C ALA A 209 27.92 4.38 -12.34
N GLY A 210 26.94 5.27 -12.14
CA GLY A 210 26.20 5.38 -10.88
C GLY A 210 26.92 6.18 -9.79
N TYR A 211 28.06 6.82 -10.10
CA TYR A 211 28.76 7.69 -9.15
C TYR A 211 27.97 8.99 -8.91
N ARG A 212 27.86 9.39 -7.64
CA ARG A 212 27.15 10.61 -7.23
C ARG A 212 27.97 11.86 -7.50
N ILE A 213 27.44 12.72 -8.35
CA ILE A 213 28.06 14.03 -8.65
C ILE A 213 27.40 15.15 -7.86
N PHE A 214 26.07 15.10 -7.68
CA PHE A 214 25.33 16.20 -7.08
C PHE A 214 24.12 15.70 -6.28
N GLY A 215 23.69 16.48 -5.28
CA GLY A 215 22.47 16.30 -4.55
C GLY A 215 22.63 15.65 -3.18
N PRO A 216 21.53 15.44 -2.44
CA PRO A 216 21.54 15.05 -1.02
C PRO A 216 21.80 13.57 -0.76
N ALA A 217 21.93 12.73 -1.78
CA ALA A 217 22.25 11.32 -1.57
C ALA A 217 23.60 11.18 -0.85
N PRO A 218 23.72 10.32 0.17
CA PRO A 218 24.96 10.20 0.94
C PRO A 218 26.07 9.45 0.20
N ARG A 219 25.73 8.64 -0.82
CA ARG A 219 26.66 7.79 -1.58
C ARG A 219 26.18 7.58 -3.02
N SER A 220 26.99 6.90 -3.81
CA SER A 220 26.67 6.46 -5.16
C SER A 220 25.54 5.43 -5.21
N MET A 221 25.04 5.12 -6.41
CA MET A 221 23.98 4.10 -6.58
C MET A 221 24.50 2.71 -6.17
N ASP A 222 23.64 1.96 -5.52
CA ASP A 222 23.93 0.59 -5.14
C ASP A 222 23.98 -0.30 -6.39
N THR A 223 24.79 -1.34 -6.34
CA THR A 223 25.00 -2.29 -7.44
C THR A 223 24.56 -3.69 -7.08
N PHE A 224 24.16 -4.45 -8.09
CA PHE A 224 23.92 -5.88 -7.97
C PHE A 224 25.08 -6.68 -8.59
N GLU A 225 25.26 -7.88 -8.10
CA GLU A 225 26.19 -8.81 -8.74
C GLU A 225 25.66 -9.27 -10.09
N LEU A 226 26.54 -9.33 -11.10
CA LEU A 226 26.28 -9.86 -12.43
C LEU A 226 27.06 -11.16 -12.63
N THR A 227 26.42 -12.15 -13.28
CA THR A 227 27.08 -13.36 -13.77
C THR A 227 26.76 -13.57 -15.24
N VAL A 228 27.66 -14.22 -15.98
CA VAL A 228 27.50 -14.60 -17.37
C VAL A 228 27.68 -16.10 -17.50
N ASP A 229 26.83 -16.76 -18.26
CA ASP A 229 27.00 -18.17 -18.58
C ASP A 229 27.88 -18.37 -19.82
N ALA A 230 28.23 -19.63 -20.11
CA ALA A 230 29.07 -19.98 -21.25
C ALA A 230 28.45 -19.63 -22.63
N GLN A 231 27.18 -19.29 -22.67
CA GLN A 231 26.44 -18.84 -23.85
C GLN A 231 26.31 -17.32 -23.92
N GLY A 232 26.91 -16.59 -22.97
CA GLY A 232 26.87 -15.14 -22.90
C GLY A 232 25.59 -14.58 -22.30
N ASN A 233 24.74 -15.42 -21.67
CA ASN A 233 23.52 -14.90 -21.04
C ASN A 233 23.85 -14.27 -19.68
N LEU A 234 23.33 -13.04 -19.48
CA LEU A 234 23.52 -12.25 -18.28
C LEU A 234 22.44 -12.53 -17.26
N THR A 235 22.84 -12.72 -16.01
CA THR A 235 21.95 -12.84 -14.85
C THR A 235 22.34 -11.83 -13.78
N VAL A 236 21.35 -11.09 -13.30
CA VAL A 236 21.48 -10.15 -12.18
C VAL A 236 21.03 -10.82 -10.90
N HIS A 237 21.85 -10.82 -9.87
CA HIS A 237 21.55 -11.35 -8.55
C HIS A 237 21.06 -10.23 -7.63
N THR A 238 19.72 -10.00 -7.60
CA THR A 238 19.13 -8.92 -6.82
C THR A 238 19.12 -9.18 -5.31
N ASP A 239 19.47 -10.39 -4.89
CA ASP A 239 19.73 -10.78 -3.51
C ASP A 239 21.12 -10.38 -3.01
N ARG A 240 22.02 -9.99 -3.90
CA ARG A 240 23.40 -9.60 -3.62
C ARG A 240 23.64 -8.15 -3.94
N VAL A 241 23.29 -7.29 -2.98
CA VAL A 241 23.42 -5.83 -3.10
C VAL A 241 24.76 -5.38 -2.52
N THR A 242 25.52 -4.65 -3.33
CA THR A 242 26.71 -3.94 -2.85
C THR A 242 26.39 -2.45 -2.73
N PRO A 243 26.48 -1.84 -1.54
CA PRO A 243 26.22 -0.42 -1.34
C PRO A 243 27.11 0.45 -2.20
N GLY A 244 26.58 1.52 -2.80
CA GLY A 244 27.32 2.46 -3.64
C GLY A 244 28.55 3.04 -2.93
N ALA A 245 29.65 3.21 -3.64
CA ALA A 245 30.88 3.79 -3.10
C ALA A 245 30.75 5.29 -2.82
N GLU A 246 31.56 5.79 -1.93
CA GLU A 246 31.61 7.22 -1.58
C GLU A 246 32.48 8.02 -2.55
N ASP A 247 33.46 7.37 -3.18
CA ASP A 247 34.37 7.95 -4.17
C ASP A 247 34.19 7.33 -5.57
N ASN A 248 34.61 8.05 -6.61
CA ASN A 248 34.43 7.63 -8.00
C ASN A 248 35.27 6.40 -8.36
N SER A 249 36.53 6.35 -7.94
CA SER A 249 37.41 5.24 -8.29
C SER A 249 36.85 3.91 -7.78
N SER A 250 36.46 3.84 -6.53
CA SER A 250 35.83 2.65 -5.95
C SER A 250 34.46 2.32 -6.60
N GLN A 251 33.74 3.30 -7.11
CA GLN A 251 32.46 3.05 -7.81
C GLN A 251 32.67 2.43 -9.20
N ILE A 252 33.62 2.93 -9.96
CA ILE A 252 33.92 2.43 -11.32
C ILE A 252 34.56 1.05 -11.31
N GLU A 253 35.34 0.69 -10.28
CA GLU A 253 35.92 -0.64 -10.09
C GLU A 253 34.88 -1.76 -9.94
N ARG A 254 33.61 -1.41 -9.69
CA ARG A 254 32.50 -2.37 -9.60
C ARG A 254 32.02 -2.87 -10.95
N ALA A 255 32.33 -2.15 -12.02
CA ALA A 255 32.09 -2.61 -13.38
C ALA A 255 32.98 -3.83 -13.66
N LYS A 256 32.39 -4.88 -14.19
CA LYS A 256 33.09 -6.11 -14.52
C LYS A 256 33.37 -6.20 -16.00
N LYS A 257 34.65 -6.47 -16.35
CA LYS A 257 34.99 -6.78 -17.72
C LYS A 257 34.34 -8.09 -18.13
N VAL A 258 34.07 -8.22 -19.42
CA VAL A 258 33.42 -9.40 -19.99
C VAL A 258 34.20 -10.65 -19.64
N ASP A 259 35.53 -10.60 -19.80
CA ASP A 259 36.45 -11.72 -19.51
C ASP A 259 36.40 -12.18 -18.04
N GLU A 260 36.16 -11.23 -17.11
CA GLU A 260 36.02 -11.51 -15.68
C GLU A 260 34.69 -12.16 -15.33
N LEU A 261 33.63 -11.83 -16.09
CA LEU A 261 32.29 -12.40 -15.89
C LEU A 261 32.19 -13.82 -16.45
N GLU A 262 32.92 -14.14 -17.53
CA GLU A 262 32.98 -15.48 -18.12
C GLU A 262 33.81 -16.45 -17.26
N ALA A 263 34.72 -15.93 -16.43
CA ALA A 263 35.61 -16.71 -15.57
C ALA A 263 35.01 -17.01 -14.19
N SER A 264 33.89 -16.42 -13.81
CA SER A 264 33.24 -16.55 -12.50
C SER A 264 32.07 -17.52 -12.53
#